data_ce5da458815b493bc3ad62d4588f8b74
#
_entry.id   ce5da458815b493bc3ad62d4588f8b74
#
_cell.length_a   1.000
_cell.length_b   1.000
_cell.length_c   1.000
_cell.angle_alpha   90.00
_cell.angle_beta   90.00
_cell.angle_gamma   90.00
#
_symmetry.space_group_name_H-M   'P 1'
#
loop_
_entity.id
_entity.type
_entity.pdbx_description
1 polymer ?
#
loop_
_entity_poly.entity_id
_entity_poly.type
_entity_poly.pdbx_seq_one_letter_code
_entity_poly.pdbx_strand_id
1 'polypeptide(L)'
;MKLLLLLTLSIFAFAINPSNVTDIQDLRTNADDILFMQSSSFECNLYIEKAGQYLLLMNEAEQSSNLSALANNYILFLDNSNQAIAICKKINETVTNDLIDVQSNIEIYYKLTYK
;
A
#
# COMPACT_ATOMS: atom_id res chain seq x y z
N MET A 1 -14.80 -5.13 -13.93
CA MET A 1 -15.24 -5.75 -13.52
C MET A 1 -15.39 -6.02 -13.45
N LYS A 2 -14.98 -6.10 -13.52
CA LYS A 2 -15.27 -6.78 -13.28
C LYS A 2 -15.51 -7.31 -12.86
N LEU A 3 -15.19 -7.45 -13.04
CA LEU A 3 -15.64 -8.43 -12.51
C LEU A 3 -15.93 -8.78 -12.32
N LEU A 4 -15.66 -8.86 -12.39
CA LEU A 4 -16.19 -9.69 -12.03
C LEU A 4 -16.24 -9.98 -11.90
N LEU A 5 -15.91 -9.92 -12.14
CA LEU A 5 -16.24 -10.64 -11.81
C LEU A 5 -16.34 -10.78 -11.54
N LEU A 6 -16.02 -10.73 -11.75
CA LEU A 6 -16.43 -11.37 -11.28
C LEU A 6 -16.62 -11.47 -11.04
N LEU A 7 -16.44 -11.45 -11.12
CA LEU A 7 -16.95 -12.13 -10.67
C LEU A 7 -16.94 -12.35 -10.56
N THR A 8 -16.50 -12.48 -10.49
CA THR A 8 -16.72 -13.20 -10.11
C THR A 8 -16.48 -13.43 -9.97
N LEU A 9 -16.23 -13.51 -10.01
CA LEU A 9 -16.30 -14.16 -9.51
C LEU A 9 -16.16 -14.44 -9.20
N SER A 10 -15.77 -14.66 -9.13
CA SER A 10 -15.84 -15.29 -8.55
C SER A 10 -15.56 -15.53 -8.44
N ILE A 11 -15.28 -15.67 -8.35
CA ILE A 11 -15.11 -16.25 -7.92
C ILE A 11 -14.56 -16.46 -7.80
N PHE A 12 -14.15 -16.64 -7.58
CA PHE A 12 -13.87 -17.13 -7.04
C PHE A 12 -13.30 -17.33 -6.66
N ALA A 13 -12.92 -17.50 -6.71
CA ALA A 13 -12.55 -17.84 -6.09
C ALA A 13 -12.10 -18.01 -5.78
N PHE A 14 -11.81 -18.24 -5.49
CA PHE A 14 -11.48 -18.50 -4.83
C PHE A 14 -10.87 -18.82 -4.35
N ALA A 15 -10.49 -19.11 -4.23
CA ALA A 15 -10.10 -19.53 -3.55
C ALA A 15 -9.14 -19.21 -2.98
N ILE A 16 -8.32 -19.39 -3.18
CA ILE A 16 -7.45 -18.79 -2.66
C ILE A 16 -7.48 -18.57 -1.44
N ASN A 17 -6.62 -18.36 -0.94
CA ASN A 17 -7.01 -17.67 0.17
C ASN A 17 -7.65 -16.45 -0.29
N PRO A 18 -8.76 -16.60 -0.83
CA PRO A 18 -9.42 -15.48 -1.44
C PRO A 18 -9.75 -14.42 -0.45
N SER A 19 -9.79 -14.79 0.81
CA SER A 19 -10.08 -13.78 1.81
C SER A 19 -9.00 -12.70 1.82
N ASN A 20 -7.79 -13.05 1.45
CA ASN A 20 -6.74 -12.04 1.39
C ASN A 20 -7.02 -11.01 0.32
N VAL A 21 -7.62 -11.45 -0.77
CA VAL A 21 -7.94 -10.54 -1.85
C VAL A 21 -9.10 -9.64 -1.46
N THR A 22 -10.11 -10.21 -0.80
CA THR A 22 -11.27 -9.42 -0.41
C THR A 22 -10.97 -8.43 0.71
N ASP A 23 -9.90 -8.68 1.45
CA ASP A 23 -9.53 -7.83 2.56
C ASP A 23 -8.54 -6.74 2.18
N ILE A 24 -8.20 -6.63 0.90
CA ILE A 24 -7.29 -5.59 0.45
C ILE A 24 -7.96 -4.24 0.60
N GLN A 25 -7.31 -3.38 1.36
CA GLN A 25 -7.83 -2.05 1.61
C GLN A 25 -7.49 -1.12 0.46
N ASP A 26 -8.27 -0.05 0.32
CA ASP A 26 -8.01 0.93 -0.72
C ASP A 26 -6.79 1.78 -0.36
N LEU A 27 -6.40 2.64 -1.31
CA LEU A 27 -5.19 3.45 -1.14
C LEU A 27 -5.30 4.41 0.04
N ARG A 28 -6.47 5.01 0.22
CA ARG A 28 -6.64 5.99 1.29
C ARG A 28 -6.53 5.34 2.66
N THR A 29 -7.13 4.18 2.85
CA THR A 29 -7.07 3.48 4.13
C THR A 29 -5.64 3.08 4.44
N ASN A 30 -4.91 2.58 3.43
CA ASN A 30 -3.51 2.22 3.64
C ASN A 30 -2.66 3.44 3.96
N ALA A 31 -2.93 4.57 3.32
CA ALA A 31 -2.20 5.80 3.60
C ALA A 31 -2.44 6.25 5.05
N ASP A 32 -3.69 6.20 5.49
CA ASP A 32 -4.02 6.57 6.87
C ASP A 32 -3.31 5.65 7.85
N ASP A 33 -3.28 4.35 7.58
CA ASP A 33 -2.59 3.40 8.45
C ASP A 33 -1.12 3.75 8.59
N ILE A 34 -0.45 4.06 7.48
CA ILE A 34 0.97 4.44 7.53
C ILE A 34 1.17 5.73 8.30
N LEU A 35 0.33 6.73 8.04
CA LEU A 35 0.52 8.04 8.66
C LEU A 35 0.28 8.01 10.17
N PHE A 36 -0.41 6.99 10.67
CA PHE A 36 -0.58 6.83 12.12
C PHE A 36 0.56 6.06 12.77
N MET A 37 1.44 5.44 12.00
CA MET A 37 2.56 4.70 12.57
C MET A 37 3.56 5.64 13.19
N GLN A 38 4.14 5.23 14.31
CA GLN A 38 5.16 6.03 15.01
C GLN A 38 6.18 5.13 15.66
N SER A 39 7.42 5.60 15.65
CA SER A 39 8.50 4.96 16.38
C SER A 39 9.19 6.03 17.23
N SER A 40 10.20 5.61 18.00
CA SER A 40 11.00 6.56 18.78
C SER A 40 12.08 7.23 17.93
N SER A 41 12.25 6.83 16.69
CA SER A 41 13.31 7.33 15.83
C SER A 41 12.77 8.40 14.87
N PHE A 42 13.45 9.56 14.87
CA PHE A 42 13.09 10.61 13.94
C PHE A 42 13.27 10.16 12.49
N GLU A 43 14.36 9.47 12.20
CA GLU A 43 14.65 9.05 10.84
C GLU A 43 13.65 8.01 10.36
N CYS A 44 13.30 7.06 11.20
CA CYS A 44 12.27 6.08 10.88
C CYS A 44 10.95 6.79 10.56
N ASN A 45 10.56 7.73 11.44
CA ASN A 45 9.29 8.46 11.24
C ASN A 45 9.30 9.30 9.98
N LEU A 46 10.46 9.85 9.61
CA LEU A 46 10.56 10.66 8.39
C LEU A 46 10.21 9.85 7.15
N TYR A 47 10.74 8.63 7.04
CA TYR A 47 10.47 7.81 5.87
C TYR A 47 9.07 7.21 5.91
N ILE A 48 8.54 6.95 7.10
CA ILE A 48 7.13 6.55 7.24
C ILE A 48 6.24 7.65 6.67
N GLU A 49 6.49 8.89 7.05
CA GLU A 49 5.69 10.01 6.58
C GLU A 49 5.78 10.16 5.07
N LYS A 50 6.99 10.04 4.52
CA LYS A 50 7.16 10.14 3.08
C LYS A 50 6.39 9.07 2.35
N ALA A 51 6.47 7.82 2.82
CA ALA A 51 5.72 6.74 2.19
C ALA A 51 4.22 7.01 2.23
N GLY A 52 3.72 7.47 3.37
CA GLY A 52 2.30 7.79 3.50
C GLY A 52 1.87 8.91 2.56
N GLN A 53 2.72 9.92 2.39
CA GLN A 53 2.41 11.03 1.49
C GLN A 53 2.30 10.54 0.04
N TYR A 54 3.19 9.64 -0.38
CA TYR A 54 3.11 9.13 -1.75
C TYR A 54 1.87 8.27 -1.95
N LEU A 55 1.41 7.57 -0.91
CA LEU A 55 0.14 6.85 -1.00
C LEU A 55 -1.04 7.80 -1.17
N LEU A 56 -1.02 8.93 -0.45
CA LEU A 56 -2.07 9.94 -0.64
C LEU A 56 -2.06 10.48 -2.05
N LEU A 57 -0.87 10.72 -2.60
CA LEU A 57 -0.76 11.21 -3.98
C LEU A 57 -1.23 10.15 -4.98
N MET A 58 -0.97 8.86 -4.69
CA MET A 58 -1.53 7.79 -5.51
C MET A 58 -3.05 7.84 -5.49
N ASN A 59 -3.62 8.03 -4.30
CA ASN A 59 -5.06 8.09 -4.16
C ASN A 59 -5.64 9.25 -4.97
N GLU A 60 -5.00 10.42 -4.93
CA GLU A 60 -5.44 11.56 -5.71
C GLU A 60 -5.35 11.28 -7.21
N ALA A 61 -4.27 10.65 -7.63
CA ALA A 61 -4.09 10.31 -9.04
C ALA A 61 -5.16 9.33 -9.49
N GLU A 62 -5.51 8.37 -8.63
CA GLU A 62 -6.57 7.42 -8.93
C GLU A 62 -7.91 8.11 -9.08
N GLN A 63 -8.22 9.04 -8.17
CA GLN A 63 -9.48 9.78 -8.22
C GLN A 63 -9.60 10.62 -9.49
N SER A 64 -8.49 11.12 -9.99
CA SER A 64 -8.49 11.95 -11.19
C SER A 64 -8.19 11.15 -12.47
N SER A 65 -8.08 9.85 -12.36
CA SER A 65 -7.77 8.95 -13.47
C SER A 65 -6.46 9.30 -14.17
N ASN A 66 -5.50 9.83 -13.41
CA ASN A 66 -4.19 10.18 -13.95
C ASN A 66 -3.25 9.00 -13.77
N LEU A 67 -3.23 8.08 -14.74
CA LEU A 67 -2.48 6.84 -14.63
C LEU A 67 -0.97 7.07 -14.60
N SER A 68 -0.49 8.11 -15.28
CA SER A 68 0.93 8.42 -15.27
C SER A 68 1.40 8.84 -13.88
N ALA A 69 0.64 9.73 -13.25
CA ALA A 69 0.96 10.16 -11.88
C ALA A 69 0.81 9.01 -10.90
N LEU A 70 -0.19 8.16 -11.11
CA LEU A 70 -0.39 6.99 -10.25
C LEU A 70 0.84 6.09 -10.27
N ALA A 71 1.33 5.78 -11.47
CA ALA A 71 2.50 4.90 -11.62
C ALA A 71 3.74 5.54 -11.01
N ASN A 72 3.95 6.83 -11.25
CA ASN A 72 5.11 7.53 -10.69
C ASN A 72 5.09 7.53 -9.18
N ASN A 73 3.94 7.80 -8.59
CA ASN A 73 3.84 7.84 -7.13
C ASN A 73 3.92 6.45 -6.53
N TYR A 74 3.50 5.42 -7.26
CA TYR A 74 3.67 4.05 -6.81
C TYR A 74 5.16 3.71 -6.67
N ILE A 75 5.96 4.09 -7.65
CA ILE A 75 7.40 3.84 -7.59
C ILE A 75 8.03 4.58 -6.41
N LEU A 76 7.62 5.84 -6.20
CA LEU A 76 8.13 6.63 -5.09
C LEU A 76 7.70 6.06 -3.75
N PHE A 77 6.47 5.54 -3.69
CA PHE A 77 6.00 4.87 -2.48
C PHE A 77 6.85 3.63 -2.18
N LEU A 78 7.12 2.80 -3.20
CA LEU A 78 7.93 1.61 -2.98
C LEU A 78 9.33 1.96 -2.51
N ASP A 79 9.93 2.96 -3.12
CA ASP A 79 11.28 3.38 -2.75
C ASP A 79 11.32 3.88 -1.30
N ASN A 80 10.39 4.74 -0.93
CA ASN A 80 10.38 5.30 0.42
C ASN A 80 9.95 4.30 1.48
N SER A 81 9.01 3.40 1.16
CA SER A 81 8.64 2.36 2.11
C SER A 81 9.77 1.37 2.31
N ASN A 82 10.55 1.04 1.26
CA ASN A 82 11.72 0.19 1.42
C ASN A 82 12.74 0.84 2.34
N GLN A 83 12.95 2.16 2.19
CA GLN A 83 13.86 2.88 3.06
C GLN A 83 13.37 2.89 4.51
N ALA A 84 12.07 3.11 4.68
CA ALA A 84 11.48 3.08 6.02
C ALA A 84 11.67 1.71 6.66
N ILE A 85 11.42 0.64 5.91
CA ILE A 85 11.58 -0.71 6.43
C ILE A 85 13.04 -0.94 6.85
N ALA A 86 13.98 -0.56 6.00
CA ALA A 86 15.41 -0.77 6.29
C ALA A 86 15.84 -0.02 7.53
N ILE A 87 15.36 1.20 7.74
CA ILE A 87 15.75 2.02 8.88
C ILE A 87 15.00 1.58 10.14
N CYS A 88 13.70 1.38 10.02
CA CYS A 88 12.86 1.09 11.18
C CYS A 88 13.11 -0.29 11.76
N LYS A 89 13.55 -1.25 10.95
CA LYS A 89 13.69 -2.62 11.46
C LYS A 89 14.78 -2.74 12.51
N LYS A 90 15.68 -1.77 12.60
CA LYS A 90 16.72 -1.75 13.63
C LYS A 90 16.20 -1.15 14.92
N ILE A 91 15.01 -0.60 14.92
CA ILE A 91 14.51 0.21 16.02
C ILE A 91 13.19 -0.31 16.57
N ASN A 92 12.25 -0.67 15.70
CA ASN A 92 10.90 -1.03 16.12
C ASN A 92 10.35 -2.11 15.19
N GLU A 93 10.33 -3.34 15.69
CA GLU A 93 9.90 -4.49 14.91
C GLU A 93 8.41 -4.42 14.56
N THR A 94 7.58 -3.92 15.47
CA THR A 94 6.15 -3.83 15.23
C THR A 94 5.85 -2.88 14.08
N VAL A 95 6.47 -1.69 14.10
CA VAL A 95 6.28 -0.73 13.02
C VAL A 95 6.80 -1.30 11.70
N THR A 96 7.93 -2.00 11.75
CA THR A 96 8.51 -2.59 10.55
C THR A 96 7.57 -3.60 9.93
N ASN A 97 6.97 -4.47 10.75
CA ASN A 97 6.05 -5.48 10.25
C ASN A 97 4.80 -4.83 9.68
N ASP A 98 4.30 -3.78 10.31
CA ASP A 98 3.15 -3.05 9.80
C ASP A 98 3.44 -2.40 8.46
N LEU A 99 4.65 -1.84 8.29
CA LEU A 99 5.06 -1.27 7.01
C LEU A 99 5.13 -2.33 5.91
N ILE A 100 5.66 -3.50 6.23
CA ILE A 100 5.74 -4.59 5.28
C ILE A 100 4.34 -5.02 4.86
N ASP A 101 3.41 -5.11 5.81
CA ASP A 101 2.04 -5.48 5.51
C ASP A 101 1.37 -4.47 4.57
N VAL A 102 1.53 -3.18 4.86
CA VAL A 102 0.94 -2.16 4.00
C VAL A 102 1.58 -2.19 2.61
N GLN A 103 2.91 -2.32 2.55
CA GLN A 103 3.59 -2.38 1.26
C GLN A 103 3.07 -3.56 0.43
N SER A 104 2.91 -4.72 1.06
CA SER A 104 2.39 -5.90 0.36
C SER A 104 0.97 -5.66 -0.13
N ASN A 105 0.12 -5.04 0.70
CA ASN A 105 -1.25 -4.73 0.30
C ASN A 105 -1.27 -3.82 -0.92
N ILE A 106 -0.42 -2.81 -0.93
CA ILE A 106 -0.38 -1.87 -2.06
C ILE A 106 0.12 -2.56 -3.33
N GLU A 107 1.13 -3.40 -3.21
CA GLU A 107 1.63 -4.14 -4.36
C GLU A 107 0.54 -5.02 -4.96
N ILE A 108 -0.20 -5.74 -4.12
CA ILE A 108 -1.28 -6.60 -4.59
C ILE A 108 -2.39 -5.75 -5.20
N TYR A 109 -2.76 -4.67 -4.52
CA TYR A 109 -3.80 -3.78 -5.03
C TYR A 109 -3.44 -3.25 -6.42
N TYR A 110 -2.20 -2.78 -6.57
CA TYR A 110 -1.77 -2.20 -7.83
C TYR A 110 -1.77 -3.24 -8.96
N LYS A 111 -1.27 -4.44 -8.67
CA LYS A 111 -1.22 -5.50 -9.66
C LYS A 111 -2.61 -5.94 -10.09
N LEU A 112 -3.55 -6.01 -9.16
CA LEU A 112 -4.91 -6.44 -9.48
C LEU A 112 -5.69 -5.37 -10.23
N THR A 113 -5.37 -4.10 -9.99
CA THR A 113 -6.16 -3.00 -10.53
C THR A 113 -5.58 -2.43 -11.81
N TYR A 114 -4.26 -2.37 -11.92
CA TYR A 114 -3.60 -1.61 -13.00
C TYR A 114 -2.61 -2.42 -13.81
N LYS A 115 -2.64 -3.68 -13.72
CA LYS A 115 -1.69 -4.48 -14.40
C LYS A 115 -1.18 -3.97 -15.71
#